data_cb0764d8d665bf169e90c66445c1589b
#
_entry.id   cb0764d8d665bf169e90c66445c1589b
#
_cell.length_a   1.000
_cell.length_b   1.000
_cell.length_c   1.000
_cell.angle_alpha   90.00
_cell.angle_beta   90.00
_cell.angle_gamma   90.00
#
_symmetry.space_group_name_H-M   'P 1'
#
loop_
_entity.id
_entity.type
_entity.pdbx_description
1 polymer ?
#
loop_
_entity_poly.entity_id
_entity_poly.type
_entity_poly.pdbx_seq_one_letter_code
_entity_poly.pdbx_strand_id
1 'polypeptide(L)'
;VKACVNAGFTSIMIDASHLPFEENIEEVKRAVEYCHFYNVPVEAELGCLQGKEEDIVNEADAKTDPDMVADFVAQTGCDLLAVAVGNVHGLDIEPKVDLPLLEQISKISPVPLVMHGGSGIPFDIIQKAREFNLLKVNYGSDLRKAFVSTFGRAYEANHNACSVIELSIEAVENVSEKAAELVTIINS
;
A
#
# COMPACT_ATOMS: atom_id res chain seq x y z
N VAL A 1 6.23 -12.44 -9.38
CA VAL A 1 6.78 -11.50 -10.38
C VAL A 1 6.58 -12.02 -11.80
N LYS A 2 7.27 -13.08 -12.24
CA LYS A 2 7.25 -13.56 -13.64
C LYS A 2 5.85 -13.82 -14.20
N ALA A 3 4.97 -14.46 -13.43
CA ALA A 3 3.60 -14.73 -13.85
C ALA A 3 2.81 -13.42 -14.10
N CYS A 4 2.99 -12.40 -13.27
CA CYS A 4 2.32 -11.11 -13.43
C CYS A 4 2.82 -10.36 -14.68
N VAL A 5 4.13 -10.31 -14.91
CA VAL A 5 4.69 -9.72 -16.13
C VAL A 5 4.14 -10.42 -17.37
N ASN A 6 4.13 -11.76 -17.38
CA ASN A 6 3.57 -12.55 -18.49
C ASN A 6 2.06 -12.36 -18.68
N ALA A 7 1.33 -12.02 -17.62
CA ALA A 7 -0.09 -11.68 -17.66
C ALA A 7 -0.37 -10.23 -18.10
N GLY A 8 0.68 -9.43 -18.37
CA GLY A 8 0.56 -8.08 -18.88
C GLY A 8 0.41 -6.98 -17.82
N PHE A 9 0.79 -7.24 -16.58
CA PHE A 9 0.85 -6.19 -15.55
C PHE A 9 1.92 -5.15 -15.93
N THR A 10 1.57 -3.89 -15.81
CA THR A 10 2.41 -2.75 -16.23
C THR A 10 3.23 -2.14 -15.10
N SER A 11 3.05 -2.61 -13.87
CA SER A 11 3.84 -2.27 -12.69
C SER A 11 3.79 -3.46 -11.72
N ILE A 12 4.89 -3.77 -11.08
CA ILE A 12 5.02 -4.90 -10.15
C ILE A 12 5.49 -4.37 -8.80
N MET A 13 4.91 -4.91 -7.74
CA MET A 13 5.46 -4.78 -6.39
C MET A 13 6.07 -6.09 -5.95
N ILE A 14 7.20 -6.00 -5.24
CA ILE A 14 7.79 -7.09 -4.48
C ILE A 14 8.02 -6.64 -3.05
N ASP A 15 7.41 -7.35 -2.11
CA ASP A 15 7.66 -7.19 -0.69
C ASP A 15 8.56 -8.31 -0.17
N ALA A 16 9.78 -7.94 0.15
CA ALA A 16 10.75 -8.79 0.83
C ALA A 16 11.22 -8.15 2.16
N SER A 17 10.45 -7.18 2.68
CA SER A 17 10.76 -6.41 3.88
C SER A 17 10.85 -7.24 5.17
N HIS A 18 10.25 -8.43 5.16
CA HIS A 18 10.33 -9.40 6.25
C HIS A 18 11.69 -10.14 6.32
N LEU A 19 12.52 -10.01 5.29
CA LEU A 19 13.87 -10.60 5.24
C LEU A 19 14.91 -9.64 5.83
N PRO A 20 16.08 -10.14 6.24
CA PRO A 20 17.24 -9.30 6.55
C PRO A 20 17.59 -8.37 5.37
N PHE A 21 18.18 -7.20 5.66
CA PHE A 21 18.42 -6.14 4.67
C PHE A 21 19.11 -6.63 3.39
N GLU A 22 20.19 -7.40 3.50
CA GLU A 22 20.94 -7.92 2.36
C GLU A 22 20.12 -8.92 1.54
N GLU A 23 19.31 -9.76 2.20
CA GLU A 23 18.43 -10.72 1.51
C GLU A 23 17.26 -10.00 0.82
N ASN A 24 16.72 -8.94 1.43
CA ASN A 24 15.72 -8.07 0.79
C ASN A 24 16.31 -7.46 -0.50
N ILE A 25 17.51 -6.89 -0.44
CA ILE A 25 18.21 -6.35 -1.61
C ILE A 25 18.34 -7.41 -2.71
N GLU A 26 18.77 -8.62 -2.39
CA GLU A 26 18.98 -9.68 -3.38
C GLU A 26 17.66 -10.09 -4.08
N GLU A 27 16.56 -10.23 -3.30
CA GLU A 27 15.25 -10.59 -3.85
C GLU A 27 14.70 -9.47 -4.74
N VAL A 28 14.75 -8.22 -4.28
CA VAL A 28 14.27 -7.07 -5.03
C VAL A 28 15.08 -6.89 -6.31
N LYS A 29 16.41 -6.96 -6.24
CA LYS A 29 17.29 -6.84 -7.41
C LYS A 29 16.96 -7.86 -8.49
N ARG A 30 16.75 -9.14 -8.11
CA ARG A 30 16.33 -10.18 -9.07
C ARG A 30 14.99 -9.88 -9.74
N ALA A 31 14.05 -9.29 -8.98
CA ALA A 31 12.76 -8.88 -9.52
C ALA A 31 12.91 -7.70 -10.48
N VAL A 32 13.71 -6.69 -10.10
CA VAL A 32 13.99 -5.49 -10.91
C VAL A 32 14.66 -5.88 -12.23
N GLU A 33 15.71 -6.68 -12.20
CA GLU A 33 16.42 -7.15 -13.41
C GLU A 33 15.46 -7.83 -14.39
N TYR A 34 14.56 -8.68 -13.88
CA TYR A 34 13.57 -9.34 -14.71
C TYR A 34 12.52 -8.37 -15.27
N CYS A 35 11.94 -7.50 -14.43
CA CYS A 35 10.89 -6.57 -14.82
C CYS A 35 11.39 -5.51 -15.81
N HIS A 36 12.57 -4.93 -15.57
CA HIS A 36 13.18 -3.92 -16.45
C HIS A 36 13.50 -4.46 -17.84
N PHE A 37 13.82 -5.76 -17.98
CA PHE A 37 13.95 -6.39 -19.30
C PHE A 37 12.66 -6.25 -20.15
N TYR A 38 11.50 -6.20 -19.48
CA TYR A 38 10.19 -6.01 -20.12
C TYR A 38 9.66 -4.58 -20.03
N ASN A 39 10.47 -3.61 -19.59
CA ASN A 39 10.09 -2.21 -19.33
C ASN A 39 8.93 -2.09 -18.33
N VAL A 40 8.91 -2.92 -17.30
CA VAL A 40 7.93 -2.90 -16.20
C VAL A 40 8.62 -2.33 -14.95
N PRO A 41 8.15 -1.20 -14.40
CA PRO A 41 8.68 -0.62 -13.17
C PRO A 41 8.36 -1.48 -11.95
N VAL A 42 9.25 -1.40 -10.95
CA VAL A 42 9.17 -2.20 -9.72
C VAL A 42 9.09 -1.29 -8.49
N GLU A 43 8.10 -1.57 -7.66
CA GLU A 43 7.98 -1.06 -6.30
C GLU A 43 8.59 -2.06 -5.33
N ALA A 44 9.42 -1.59 -4.42
CA ALA A 44 9.99 -2.38 -3.34
C ALA A 44 9.59 -1.81 -1.97
N GLU A 45 9.77 -2.58 -0.90
CA GLU A 45 9.47 -2.15 0.47
C GLU A 45 10.71 -2.23 1.37
N LEU A 46 10.93 -1.17 2.16
CA LEU A 46 11.96 -1.09 3.19
C LEU A 46 11.34 -0.67 4.52
N GLY A 47 11.62 -1.43 5.57
CA GLY A 47 10.88 -1.40 6.82
C GLY A 47 9.73 -2.40 6.80
N CYS A 48 9.12 -2.66 7.93
CA CYS A 48 8.12 -3.70 8.07
C CYS A 48 6.87 -3.14 8.72
N LEU A 49 5.73 -3.25 8.01
CA LEU A 49 4.46 -2.73 8.49
C LEU A 49 3.78 -3.70 9.44
N GLN A 50 3.35 -3.18 10.60
CA GLN A 50 2.49 -3.92 11.50
C GLN A 50 1.08 -4.04 10.94
N GLY A 51 0.40 -5.14 11.26
CA GLY A 51 -1.01 -5.35 10.96
C GLY A 51 -1.30 -6.58 10.14
N LYS A 52 -2.50 -6.66 9.61
CA LYS A 52 -2.98 -7.78 8.82
C LYS A 52 -3.24 -7.36 7.40
N GLU A 53 -2.55 -8.01 6.47
CA GLU A 53 -2.84 -7.93 5.04
C GLU A 53 -3.18 -9.32 4.52
N GLU A 54 -4.45 -9.52 4.10
CA GLU A 54 -5.01 -10.80 3.68
C GLU A 54 -4.78 -11.92 4.73
N ASP A 55 -3.93 -12.89 4.42
CA ASP A 55 -3.60 -14.01 5.30
C ASP A 55 -2.28 -13.81 6.08
N ILE A 56 -1.58 -12.70 5.83
CA ILE A 56 -0.31 -12.37 6.49
C ILE A 56 -0.57 -11.47 7.68
N VAL A 57 -0.15 -11.90 8.86
CA VAL A 57 -0.16 -11.10 10.09
C VAL A 57 1.29 -10.77 10.45
N ASN A 58 1.61 -9.49 10.47
CA ASN A 58 2.92 -9.03 10.88
C ASN A 58 2.82 -8.32 12.24
N GLU A 59 3.51 -8.86 13.24
CA GLU A 59 3.58 -8.26 14.58
C GLU A 59 4.73 -7.25 14.70
N ALA A 60 5.67 -7.26 13.78
CA ALA A 60 6.79 -6.35 13.78
C ALA A 60 6.38 -4.94 13.31
N ASP A 61 6.81 -3.92 14.03
CA ASP A 61 6.73 -2.50 13.66
C ASP A 61 8.17 -2.01 13.52
N ALA A 62 8.78 -2.31 12.38
CA ALA A 62 10.14 -1.88 12.06
C ALA A 62 10.07 -0.70 11.09
N LYS A 63 10.04 0.52 11.62
CA LYS A 63 10.10 1.73 10.79
C LYS A 63 11.32 1.73 9.87
N THR A 64 11.16 2.33 8.70
CA THR A 64 12.25 2.50 7.75
C THR A 64 13.37 3.33 8.35
N ASP A 65 14.58 2.80 8.32
CA ASP A 65 15.78 3.54 8.71
C ASP A 65 16.23 4.44 7.55
N PRO A 66 16.23 5.78 7.72
CA PRO A 66 16.65 6.70 6.67
C PRO A 66 18.05 6.43 6.14
N ASP A 67 18.97 5.99 7.00
CA ASP A 67 20.38 5.76 6.62
C ASP A 67 20.53 4.59 5.63
N MET A 68 19.54 3.70 5.56
CA MET A 68 19.52 2.56 4.64
C MET A 68 18.89 2.88 3.27
N VAL A 69 18.11 3.96 3.16
CA VAL A 69 17.27 4.23 1.98
C VAL A 69 18.07 4.39 0.69
N ALA A 70 19.09 5.25 0.70
CA ALA A 70 19.89 5.54 -0.48
C ALA A 70 20.65 4.30 -0.97
N ASP A 71 21.21 3.53 -0.05
CA ASP A 71 21.96 2.31 -0.34
C ASP A 71 21.03 1.22 -0.89
N PHE A 72 19.87 1.02 -0.27
CA PHE A 72 18.84 0.08 -0.76
C PHE A 72 18.43 0.36 -2.20
N VAL A 73 18.07 1.61 -2.51
CA VAL A 73 17.66 1.98 -3.87
C VAL A 73 18.80 1.84 -4.87
N ALA A 74 20.02 2.23 -4.49
CA ALA A 74 21.20 2.11 -5.36
C ALA A 74 21.54 0.66 -5.69
N GLN A 75 21.39 -0.26 -4.74
CA GLN A 75 21.72 -1.67 -4.93
C GLN A 75 20.59 -2.45 -5.64
N THR A 76 19.32 -2.12 -5.37
CA THR A 76 18.17 -2.81 -5.96
C THR A 76 17.80 -2.28 -7.33
N GLY A 77 17.92 -0.97 -7.55
CA GLY A 77 17.46 -0.30 -8.76
C GLY A 77 15.93 -0.22 -8.85
N CYS A 78 15.19 -0.30 -7.73
CA CYS A 78 13.73 -0.16 -7.72
C CYS A 78 13.31 1.26 -8.17
N ASP A 79 12.10 1.37 -8.72
CA ASP A 79 11.57 2.62 -9.29
C ASP A 79 10.72 3.40 -8.28
N LEU A 80 10.14 2.70 -7.29
CA LEU A 80 9.36 3.26 -6.20
C LEU A 80 9.73 2.53 -4.89
N LEU A 81 9.64 3.27 -3.78
CA LEU A 81 9.96 2.73 -2.46
C LEU A 81 8.78 2.89 -1.50
N ALA A 82 8.20 1.78 -1.08
CA ALA A 82 7.27 1.73 0.02
C ALA A 82 8.01 1.81 1.35
N VAL A 83 7.50 2.64 2.27
CA VAL A 83 8.16 2.94 3.54
C VAL A 83 7.23 2.74 4.73
N ALA A 84 7.80 2.24 5.82
CA ALA A 84 7.14 2.09 7.11
C ALA A 84 7.45 3.32 7.98
N VAL A 85 6.45 4.17 8.16
CA VAL A 85 6.56 5.41 8.95
C VAL A 85 5.47 5.51 10.03
N GLY A 86 4.99 4.36 10.53
CA GLY A 86 3.89 4.27 11.50
C GLY A 86 2.50 4.13 10.85
N ASN A 87 2.46 3.92 9.54
CA ASN A 87 1.32 3.39 8.81
C ASN A 87 1.17 1.89 9.13
N VAL A 88 -0.06 1.38 9.05
CA VAL A 88 -0.37 -0.02 9.43
C VAL A 88 -1.32 -0.65 8.42
N HIS A 89 -1.29 -1.98 8.33
CA HIS A 89 -2.25 -2.72 7.52
C HIS A 89 -3.52 -3.05 8.32
N GLY A 90 -4.67 -2.91 7.68
CA GLY A 90 -5.96 -3.20 8.31
C GLY A 90 -6.60 -1.98 8.98
N LEU A 91 -7.63 -2.22 9.82
CA LEU A 91 -8.35 -1.19 10.57
C LEU A 91 -8.37 -1.49 12.08
N ASP A 92 -7.68 -2.53 12.51
CA ASP A 92 -7.68 -2.97 13.90
C ASP A 92 -6.69 -2.17 14.78
N ILE A 93 -5.73 -1.52 14.13
CA ILE A 93 -4.70 -0.69 14.77
C ILE A 93 -4.82 0.73 14.20
N GLU A 94 -4.80 1.73 15.08
CA GLU A 94 -4.80 3.13 14.66
C GLU A 94 -3.42 3.53 14.10
N PRO A 95 -3.32 3.99 12.84
CA PRO A 95 -2.06 4.41 12.27
C PRO A 95 -1.55 5.71 12.94
N LYS A 96 -0.25 5.77 13.20
CA LYS A 96 0.42 6.94 13.78
C LYS A 96 1.57 7.37 12.88
N VAL A 97 1.23 7.99 11.75
CA VAL A 97 2.20 8.40 10.75
C VAL A 97 3.18 9.43 11.29
N ASP A 98 4.46 9.12 11.21
CA ASP A 98 5.58 9.95 11.61
C ASP A 98 6.01 10.85 10.43
N LEU A 99 5.35 12.01 10.29
CA LEU A 99 5.66 12.96 9.22
C LEU A 99 7.11 13.46 9.23
N PRO A 100 7.74 13.76 10.39
CA PRO A 100 9.17 14.08 10.44
C PRO A 100 10.06 12.98 9.87
N LEU A 101 9.77 11.72 10.15
CA LEU A 101 10.50 10.59 9.57
C LEU A 101 10.29 10.50 8.06
N LEU A 102 9.05 10.65 7.58
CA LEU A 102 8.72 10.66 6.16
C LEU A 102 9.45 11.81 5.43
N GLU A 103 9.49 13.01 6.02
CA GLU A 103 10.26 14.15 5.49
C GLU A 103 11.75 13.84 5.39
N GLN A 104 12.33 13.22 6.42
CA GLN A 104 13.73 12.82 6.41
C GLN A 104 14.03 11.82 5.31
N ILE A 105 13.21 10.77 5.17
CA ILE A 105 13.34 9.77 4.11
C ILE A 105 13.20 10.42 2.74
N SER A 106 12.24 11.31 2.55
CA SER A 106 11.99 11.97 1.26
C SER A 106 13.16 12.81 0.75
N LYS A 107 13.97 13.37 1.65
CA LYS A 107 15.16 14.14 1.30
C LYS A 107 16.34 13.26 0.85
N ILE A 108 16.32 11.99 1.21
CA ILE A 108 17.38 11.03 0.93
C ILE A 108 17.02 10.12 -0.23
N SER A 109 15.73 9.79 -0.39
CA SER A 109 15.28 8.85 -1.41
C SER A 109 15.47 9.41 -2.81
N PRO A 110 16.20 8.69 -3.69
CA PRO A 110 16.35 9.07 -5.09
C PRO A 110 15.13 8.71 -5.95
N VAL A 111 14.16 7.98 -5.39
CA VAL A 111 12.92 7.53 -6.06
C VAL A 111 11.68 8.03 -5.32
N PRO A 112 10.52 8.11 -5.99
CA PRO A 112 9.27 8.44 -5.32
C PRO A 112 8.90 7.43 -4.23
N LEU A 113 8.22 7.94 -3.18
CA LEU A 113 7.78 7.16 -2.05
C LEU A 113 6.35 6.64 -2.23
N VAL A 114 6.07 5.51 -1.59
CA VAL A 114 4.76 4.88 -1.51
C VAL A 114 4.38 4.67 -0.05
N MET A 115 3.11 4.89 0.28
CA MET A 115 2.55 4.59 1.60
C MET A 115 1.49 3.50 1.48
N HIS A 116 1.76 2.37 2.12
CA HIS A 116 0.77 1.30 2.30
C HIS A 116 -0.12 1.58 3.50
N GLY A 117 -1.22 0.84 3.63
CA GLY A 117 -2.11 0.97 4.78
C GLY A 117 -2.76 2.34 4.90
N GLY A 118 -3.11 2.99 3.79
CA GLY A 118 -3.74 4.32 3.78
C GLY A 118 -5.10 4.39 4.47
N SER A 119 -5.81 3.24 4.56
CA SER A 119 -7.08 3.14 5.28
C SER A 119 -6.92 3.50 6.75
N GLY A 120 -7.75 4.43 7.25
CA GLY A 120 -7.69 4.88 8.65
C GLY A 120 -6.69 6.02 8.91
N ILE A 121 -5.83 6.37 7.97
CA ILE A 121 -4.97 7.56 8.12
C ILE A 121 -5.83 8.82 7.94
N PRO A 122 -5.75 9.78 8.88
CA PRO A 122 -6.45 11.05 8.76
C PRO A 122 -6.05 11.79 7.48
N PHE A 123 -7.04 12.42 6.89
CA PHE A 123 -6.91 13.07 5.59
C PHE A 123 -5.85 14.18 5.55
N ASP A 124 -5.83 15.04 6.57
CA ASP A 124 -4.84 16.12 6.68
C ASP A 124 -3.40 15.59 6.79
N ILE A 125 -3.23 14.35 7.28
CA ILE A 125 -1.92 13.68 7.33
C ILE A 125 -1.51 13.26 5.92
N ILE A 126 -2.41 12.68 5.12
CA ILE A 126 -2.13 12.32 3.72
C ILE A 126 -1.78 13.57 2.90
N GLN A 127 -2.53 14.67 3.08
CA GLN A 127 -2.24 15.94 2.39
C GLN A 127 -0.83 16.47 2.71
N LYS A 128 -0.43 16.45 3.98
CA LYS A 128 0.93 16.83 4.39
C LYS A 128 1.99 15.88 3.86
N ALA A 129 1.71 14.57 3.87
CA ALA A 129 2.65 13.56 3.38
C ALA A 129 2.98 13.73 1.88
N ARG A 130 2.05 14.25 1.08
CA ARG A 130 2.29 14.56 -0.35
C ARG A 130 3.42 15.58 -0.57
N GLU A 131 3.67 16.46 0.37
CA GLU A 131 4.77 17.43 0.29
C GLU A 131 6.15 16.74 0.35
N PHE A 132 6.19 15.46 0.76
CA PHE A 132 7.39 14.67 1.00
C PHE A 132 7.61 13.58 -0.06
N ASN A 133 7.49 13.93 -1.34
CA ASN A 133 7.71 13.01 -2.48
C ASN A 133 6.85 11.73 -2.44
N LEU A 134 5.70 11.76 -1.76
CA LEU A 134 4.75 10.66 -1.74
C LEU A 134 3.93 10.65 -3.03
N LEU A 135 4.16 9.64 -3.87
CA LEU A 135 3.53 9.51 -5.18
C LEU A 135 2.27 8.65 -5.13
N LYS A 136 2.22 7.66 -4.26
CA LYS A 136 1.18 6.63 -4.24
C LYS A 136 0.78 6.30 -2.81
N VAL A 137 -0.54 6.09 -2.60
CA VAL A 137 -1.09 5.56 -1.34
C VAL A 137 -2.01 4.39 -1.66
N ASN A 138 -1.86 3.28 -0.95
CA ASN A 138 -2.69 2.09 -1.13
C ASN A 138 -3.85 2.09 -0.15
N TYR A 139 -5.08 1.94 -0.69
CA TYR A 139 -6.31 1.79 0.08
C TYR A 139 -6.96 0.44 -0.22
N GLY A 140 -7.06 -0.43 0.76
CA GLY A 140 -7.70 -1.74 0.63
C GLY A 140 -8.88 -1.91 1.59
N SER A 141 -8.64 -1.70 2.88
CA SER A 141 -9.62 -1.99 3.93
C SER A 141 -10.88 -1.12 3.85
N ASP A 142 -10.78 0.15 3.47
CA ASP A 142 -11.94 1.03 3.28
C ASP A 142 -12.84 0.54 2.15
N LEU A 143 -12.24 0.10 1.03
CA LEU A 143 -13.00 -0.41 -0.12
C LEU A 143 -13.65 -1.75 0.21
N ARG A 144 -12.93 -2.66 0.87
CA ARG A 144 -13.49 -3.94 1.37
C ARG A 144 -14.63 -3.71 2.34
N LYS A 145 -14.48 -2.75 3.27
CA LYS A 145 -15.54 -2.39 4.22
C LYS A 145 -16.77 -1.84 3.50
N ALA A 146 -16.60 -0.96 2.51
CA ALA A 146 -17.71 -0.45 1.69
C ALA A 146 -18.48 -1.59 1.02
N PHE A 147 -17.77 -2.57 0.45
CA PHE A 147 -18.37 -3.74 -0.18
C PHE A 147 -19.14 -4.61 0.81
N VAL A 148 -18.45 -5.11 1.86
CA VAL A 148 -19.00 -6.09 2.80
C VAL A 148 -20.14 -5.51 3.63
N SER A 149 -20.06 -4.24 4.04
CA SER A 149 -21.10 -3.60 4.83
C SER A 149 -22.44 -3.47 4.11
N THR A 150 -22.47 -3.48 2.77
CA THR A 150 -23.69 -3.49 1.99
C THR A 150 -24.51 -4.75 2.27
N PHE A 151 -23.86 -5.91 2.23
CA PHE A 151 -24.50 -7.18 2.53
C PHE A 151 -24.96 -7.25 4.00
N GLY A 152 -24.12 -6.77 4.92
CA GLY A 152 -24.45 -6.72 6.34
C GLY A 152 -25.71 -5.91 6.63
N ARG A 153 -25.76 -4.67 6.13
CA ARG A 153 -26.93 -3.78 6.28
C ARG A 153 -28.20 -4.37 5.66
N ALA A 154 -28.09 -4.97 4.46
CA ALA A 154 -29.22 -5.59 3.80
C ALA A 154 -29.78 -6.76 4.60
N TYR A 155 -28.92 -7.63 5.15
CA TYR A 155 -29.31 -8.76 5.97
C TYR A 155 -29.94 -8.32 7.29
N GLU A 156 -29.38 -7.32 7.97
CA GLU A 156 -29.94 -6.76 9.21
C GLU A 156 -31.33 -6.14 8.99
N ALA A 157 -31.51 -5.44 7.86
CA ALA A 157 -32.80 -4.84 7.51
C ALA A 157 -33.85 -5.89 7.14
N ASN A 158 -33.47 -6.96 6.50
CA ASN A 158 -34.34 -8.06 6.08
C ASN A 158 -33.55 -9.37 6.01
N HIS A 159 -33.78 -10.27 6.97
CA HIS A 159 -33.12 -11.59 7.01
C HIS A 159 -33.43 -12.50 5.81
N ASN A 160 -34.42 -12.13 4.97
CA ASN A 160 -34.70 -12.80 3.70
C ASN A 160 -34.06 -12.08 2.48
N ALA A 161 -33.23 -11.07 2.71
CA ALA A 161 -32.50 -10.39 1.64
C ALA A 161 -31.47 -11.37 1.04
N CYS A 162 -31.81 -11.97 -0.11
CA CYS A 162 -30.98 -13.00 -0.75
C CYS A 162 -30.72 -12.75 -2.24
N SER A 163 -31.05 -11.56 -2.74
CA SER A 163 -30.71 -11.18 -4.11
C SER A 163 -29.24 -10.81 -4.22
N VAL A 164 -28.37 -11.82 -4.37
CA VAL A 164 -26.92 -11.63 -4.47
C VAL A 164 -26.56 -10.70 -5.63
N ILE A 165 -27.30 -10.74 -6.75
CA ILE A 165 -27.03 -9.89 -7.92
C ILE A 165 -27.29 -8.42 -7.58
N GLU A 166 -28.46 -8.08 -7.03
CA GLU A 166 -28.81 -6.71 -6.66
C GLU A 166 -27.86 -6.16 -5.59
N LEU A 167 -27.57 -6.95 -4.55
CA LEU A 167 -26.65 -6.56 -3.48
C LEU A 167 -25.22 -6.39 -4.00
N SER A 168 -24.77 -7.19 -4.98
CA SER A 168 -23.47 -7.02 -5.60
C SER A 168 -23.38 -5.74 -6.43
N ILE A 169 -24.44 -5.37 -7.14
CA ILE A 169 -24.50 -4.11 -7.89
C ILE A 169 -24.40 -2.93 -6.92
N GLU A 170 -25.24 -2.91 -5.86
CA GLU A 170 -25.19 -1.87 -4.82
C GLU A 170 -23.82 -1.81 -4.14
N ALA A 171 -23.21 -2.97 -3.85
CA ALA A 171 -21.89 -3.02 -3.23
C ALA A 171 -20.80 -2.42 -4.14
N VAL A 172 -20.86 -2.66 -5.45
CA VAL A 172 -19.96 -2.06 -6.44
C VAL A 172 -20.17 -0.54 -6.52
N GLU A 173 -21.41 -0.06 -6.48
CA GLU A 173 -21.70 1.37 -6.44
C GLU A 173 -21.10 2.02 -5.20
N ASN A 174 -21.29 1.44 -4.00
CA ASN A 174 -20.72 1.94 -2.76
C ASN A 174 -19.18 1.95 -2.77
N VAL A 175 -18.54 0.95 -3.38
CA VAL A 175 -17.08 0.92 -3.58
C VAL A 175 -16.65 2.04 -4.52
N SER A 176 -17.41 2.27 -5.60
CA SER A 176 -17.09 3.32 -6.59
C SER A 176 -17.20 4.71 -5.97
N GLU A 177 -18.24 4.96 -5.17
CA GLU A 177 -18.40 6.22 -4.41
C GLU A 177 -17.23 6.43 -3.44
N LYS A 178 -16.86 5.39 -2.69
CA LYS A 178 -15.73 5.46 -1.76
C LYS A 178 -14.40 5.69 -2.48
N ALA A 179 -14.17 5.04 -3.61
CA ALA A 179 -12.99 5.26 -4.42
C ALA A 179 -12.93 6.70 -4.96
N ALA A 180 -14.06 7.25 -5.44
CA ALA A 180 -14.13 8.63 -5.91
C ALA A 180 -13.86 9.64 -4.79
N GLU A 181 -14.36 9.40 -3.58
CA GLU A 181 -14.05 10.18 -2.38
C GLU A 181 -12.54 10.20 -2.13
N LEU A 182 -11.90 9.01 -2.06
CA LEU A 182 -10.46 8.89 -1.80
C LEU A 182 -9.61 9.58 -2.88
N VAL A 183 -9.99 9.43 -4.15
CA VAL A 183 -9.30 10.12 -5.27
C VAL A 183 -9.43 11.63 -5.16
N THR A 184 -10.61 12.15 -4.81
CA THR A 184 -10.81 13.60 -4.61
C THR A 184 -9.94 14.11 -3.48
N ILE A 185 -9.90 13.39 -2.40
CA ILE A 185 -9.10 13.64 -1.21
C ILE A 185 -7.60 13.74 -1.55
N ILE A 186 -7.06 12.76 -2.28
CA ILE A 186 -5.64 12.72 -2.63
C ILE A 186 -5.28 13.87 -3.59
N ASN A 187 -6.20 14.34 -4.41
CA ASN A 187 -5.95 15.39 -5.42
C ASN A 187 -6.29 16.81 -4.97
N SER A 188 -6.87 17.00 -3.78
CA SER A 188 -7.13 18.31 -3.20
C SER A 188 -5.95 18.78 -2.36
#